data_098f4943b1f38f7ed866d1d82efaedd2
#
_entry.id   098f4943b1f38f7ed866d1d82efaedd2
#
_cell.length_a   1.000
_cell.length_b   1.000
_cell.length_c   1.000
_cell.angle_alpha   90.00
_cell.angle_beta   90.00
_cell.angle_gamma   90.00
#
_symmetry.space_group_name_H-M   'P 1'
#
loop_
_entity.id
_entity.type
_entity.pdbx_description
1 polymer ?
#
loop_
_entity_poly.entity_id
_entity_poly.type
_entity_poly.pdbx_seq_one_letter_code
_entity_poly.pdbx_strand_id
1 'polypeptide(L)'
;MKATIDHRARKQEIIATSIRLFAKLGYRDVSFREISEACGVARTVLYRYFRNKRQVFDGAVMQVVGRVAQKDNEIMHAKLPAATRLRQICTVVTATLFDNRDFLCMIIDYVMAMRRANHDMARRIMQYTIGLKRIIHTLLVLGVRRGEFWEDLNTEVLTDILYAQFESAVLRLGVSGDAVQADVLDRIDVILKGIEKK
;
A
#
# COMPACT_ATOMS: atom_id res chain seq x y z
N MET A 1 -29.04 8.53 -27.04
CA MET A 1 -28.06 9.15 -26.12
C MET A 1 -26.84 8.23 -26.01
N LYS A 2 -25.69 8.60 -26.60
CA LYS A 2 -24.42 7.88 -26.38
C LYS A 2 -23.95 8.21 -24.96
N ALA A 3 -23.98 7.23 -24.07
CA ALA A 3 -23.36 7.38 -22.74
C ALA A 3 -21.89 7.74 -22.95
N THR A 4 -21.49 8.90 -22.48
CA THR A 4 -20.08 9.29 -22.42
C THR A 4 -19.41 8.29 -21.50
N ILE A 5 -18.63 7.36 -22.05
CA ILE A 5 -17.88 6.39 -21.27
C ILE A 5 -16.90 7.21 -20.43
N ASP A 6 -17.10 7.20 -19.11
CA ASP A 6 -16.14 7.81 -18.19
C ASP A 6 -14.81 7.05 -18.33
N HIS A 7 -13.88 7.64 -19.07
CA HIS A 7 -12.57 7.08 -19.33
C HIS A 7 -11.81 6.76 -18.03
N ARG A 8 -12.06 7.52 -16.97
CA ARG A 8 -11.42 7.29 -15.67
C ARG A 8 -12.01 6.07 -14.97
N ALA A 9 -13.33 5.96 -14.94
CA ALA A 9 -14.02 4.81 -14.36
C ALA A 9 -13.63 3.51 -15.10
N ARG A 10 -13.61 3.53 -16.43
CA ARG A 10 -13.20 2.37 -17.22
C ARG A 10 -11.75 1.95 -17.00
N LYS A 11 -10.85 2.92 -16.88
CA LYS A 11 -9.45 2.65 -16.55
C LYS A 11 -9.32 1.98 -15.18
N GLN A 12 -10.07 2.43 -14.17
CA GLN A 12 -10.08 1.85 -12.85
C GLN A 12 -10.65 0.42 -12.84
N GLU A 13 -11.70 0.16 -13.61
CA GLU A 13 -12.28 -1.18 -13.76
C GLU A 13 -11.29 -2.16 -14.38
N ILE A 14 -10.57 -1.75 -15.44
CA ILE A 14 -9.50 -2.56 -16.05
C ILE A 14 -8.42 -2.88 -15.01
N ILE A 15 -7.97 -1.89 -14.23
CA ILE A 15 -6.97 -2.10 -13.20
C ILE A 15 -7.48 -3.07 -12.13
N ALA A 16 -8.70 -2.88 -11.62
CA ALA A 16 -9.28 -3.74 -10.58
C ALA A 16 -9.41 -5.21 -11.04
N THR A 17 -9.80 -5.44 -12.29
CA THR A 17 -9.84 -6.79 -12.88
C THR A 17 -8.44 -7.36 -13.05
N SER A 18 -7.48 -6.54 -13.47
CA SER A 18 -6.08 -6.96 -13.64
C SER A 18 -5.40 -7.32 -12.32
N ILE A 19 -5.72 -6.64 -11.20
CA ILE A 19 -5.23 -7.01 -9.86
C ILE A 19 -5.60 -8.46 -9.54
N ARG A 20 -6.86 -8.84 -9.72
CA ARG A 20 -7.32 -10.23 -9.47
C ARG A 20 -6.63 -11.24 -10.38
N LEU A 21 -6.44 -10.87 -11.64
CA LEU A 21 -5.78 -11.74 -12.62
C LEU A 21 -4.29 -11.94 -12.28
N PHE A 22 -3.59 -10.87 -11.95
CA PHE A 22 -2.19 -10.93 -11.52
C PHE A 22 -2.02 -11.71 -10.20
N ALA A 23 -2.91 -11.50 -9.23
CA ALA A 23 -2.88 -12.23 -7.96
C ALA A 23 -3.08 -13.74 -8.16
N LYS A 24 -3.94 -14.12 -9.14
CA LYS A 24 -4.24 -15.54 -9.41
C LYS A 24 -3.15 -16.25 -10.22
N LEU A 25 -2.60 -15.60 -11.23
CA LEU A 25 -1.72 -16.23 -12.23
C LEU A 25 -0.26 -15.79 -12.11
N GLY A 26 0.05 -14.77 -11.31
CA GLY A 26 1.35 -14.15 -11.26
C GLY A 26 1.59 -13.15 -12.40
N TYR A 27 2.59 -12.26 -12.22
CA TYR A 27 2.89 -11.26 -13.24
C TYR A 27 3.43 -11.87 -14.54
N ARG A 28 4.25 -12.94 -14.46
CA ARG A 28 4.93 -13.52 -15.64
C ARG A 28 3.93 -14.14 -16.59
N ASP A 29 3.00 -14.90 -16.07
CA ASP A 29 2.11 -15.77 -16.84
C ASP A 29 0.88 -15.02 -17.39
N VAL A 30 0.61 -13.80 -16.92
CA VAL A 30 -0.44 -12.95 -17.48
C VAL A 30 0.04 -12.25 -18.75
N SER A 31 -0.65 -12.48 -19.87
CA SER A 31 -0.44 -11.74 -21.12
C SER A 31 -1.39 -10.54 -21.24
N PHE A 32 -1.03 -9.61 -22.13
CA PHE A 32 -1.90 -8.45 -22.42
C PHE A 32 -3.23 -8.87 -23.09
N ARG A 33 -3.23 -10.03 -23.76
CA ARG A 33 -4.44 -10.65 -24.32
C ARG A 33 -5.37 -11.13 -23.22
N GLU A 34 -4.87 -11.87 -22.24
CA GLU A 34 -5.66 -12.36 -21.11
C GLU A 34 -6.26 -11.22 -20.28
N ILE A 35 -5.52 -10.09 -20.13
CA ILE A 35 -6.07 -8.90 -19.51
C ILE A 35 -7.29 -8.39 -20.31
N SER A 36 -7.21 -8.30 -21.65
CA SER A 36 -8.32 -7.81 -22.46
C SER A 36 -9.53 -8.75 -22.40
N GLU A 37 -9.29 -10.05 -22.40
CA GLU A 37 -10.34 -11.08 -22.27
C GLU A 37 -11.01 -11.03 -20.90
N ALA A 38 -10.23 -10.97 -19.81
CA ALA A 38 -10.73 -10.85 -18.45
C ALA A 38 -11.54 -9.56 -18.20
N CYS A 39 -11.17 -8.48 -18.89
CA CYS A 39 -11.89 -7.19 -18.80
C CYS A 39 -13.10 -7.09 -19.76
N GLY A 40 -13.33 -8.10 -20.60
CA GLY A 40 -14.41 -8.07 -21.60
C GLY A 40 -14.25 -6.94 -22.63
N VAL A 41 -13.00 -6.58 -23.00
CA VAL A 41 -12.72 -5.52 -23.98
C VAL A 41 -11.88 -6.03 -25.14
N ALA A 42 -12.07 -5.44 -26.31
CA ALA A 42 -11.17 -5.71 -27.44
C ALA A 42 -9.75 -5.22 -27.11
N ARG A 43 -8.71 -5.91 -27.61
CA ARG A 43 -7.30 -5.50 -27.41
C ARG A 43 -7.04 -4.06 -27.85
N THR A 44 -7.67 -3.61 -28.93
CA THR A 44 -7.59 -2.23 -29.42
C THR A 44 -8.11 -1.22 -28.41
N VAL A 45 -9.15 -1.59 -27.65
CA VAL A 45 -9.68 -0.75 -26.56
C VAL A 45 -8.70 -0.72 -25.40
N LEU A 46 -8.11 -1.86 -25.02
CA LEU A 46 -7.11 -1.92 -23.94
C LEU A 46 -5.88 -1.03 -24.28
N TYR A 47 -5.42 -1.04 -25.53
CA TYR A 47 -4.31 -0.18 -26.00
C TYR A 47 -4.60 1.33 -25.88
N ARG A 48 -5.85 1.74 -25.82
CA ARG A 48 -6.24 3.16 -25.60
C ARG A 48 -5.94 3.62 -24.15
N TYR A 49 -5.89 2.69 -23.21
CA TYR A 49 -5.64 2.96 -21.78
C TYR A 49 -4.20 2.65 -21.35
N PHE A 50 -3.61 1.58 -21.90
CA PHE A 50 -2.30 1.08 -21.50
C PHE A 50 -1.53 0.60 -22.72
N ARG A 51 -0.26 0.97 -22.80
CA ARG A 51 0.62 0.57 -23.93
C ARG A 51 1.07 -0.89 -23.84
N ASN A 52 1.13 -1.45 -22.63
CA ASN A 52 1.61 -2.80 -22.38
C ASN A 52 1.18 -3.30 -20.99
N LYS A 53 1.41 -4.59 -20.73
CA LYS A 53 1.14 -5.27 -19.44
C LYS A 53 1.78 -4.54 -18.26
N ARG A 54 2.99 -4.05 -18.43
CA ARG A 54 3.72 -3.32 -17.36
C ARG A 54 2.94 -2.08 -16.91
N GLN A 55 2.41 -1.29 -17.82
CA GLN A 55 1.62 -0.11 -17.44
C GLN A 55 0.33 -0.45 -16.70
N VAL A 56 -0.30 -1.59 -17.03
CA VAL A 56 -1.45 -2.08 -16.27
C VAL A 56 -1.02 -2.46 -14.86
N PHE A 57 0.09 -3.17 -14.73
CA PHE A 57 0.64 -3.58 -13.45
C PHE A 57 1.06 -2.38 -12.59
N ASP A 58 1.78 -1.41 -13.19
CA ASP A 58 2.13 -0.15 -12.53
C ASP A 58 0.88 0.56 -12.01
N GLY A 59 -0.18 0.62 -12.83
CA GLY A 59 -1.47 1.16 -12.43
C GLY A 59 -2.13 0.40 -11.28
N ALA A 60 -2.00 -0.92 -11.25
CA ALA A 60 -2.52 -1.77 -10.18
C ALA A 60 -1.80 -1.51 -8.84
N VAL A 61 -0.48 -1.47 -8.85
CA VAL A 61 0.32 -1.09 -7.67
C VAL A 61 -0.08 0.29 -7.17
N MET A 62 -0.16 1.27 -8.09
CA MET A 62 -0.52 2.64 -7.75
C MET A 62 -1.94 2.77 -7.18
N GLN A 63 -2.88 1.94 -7.61
CA GLN A 63 -4.23 1.95 -7.08
C GLN A 63 -4.29 1.43 -5.64
N VAL A 64 -3.58 0.34 -5.33
CA VAL A 64 -3.52 -0.21 -3.97
C VAL A 64 -2.89 0.79 -3.02
N VAL A 65 -1.74 1.32 -3.38
CA VAL A 65 -1.00 2.28 -2.55
C VAL A 65 -1.71 3.64 -2.46
N GLY A 66 -2.34 4.09 -3.53
CA GLY A 66 -3.08 5.36 -3.55
C GLY A 66 -4.29 5.39 -2.61
N ARG A 67 -4.90 4.23 -2.31
CA ARG A 67 -5.98 4.13 -1.30
C ARG A 67 -5.46 4.44 0.11
N VAL A 68 -4.27 3.98 0.44
CA VAL A 68 -3.61 4.32 1.71
C VAL A 68 -3.36 5.82 1.77
N ALA A 69 -2.70 6.38 0.76
CA ALA A 69 -2.35 7.79 0.72
C ALA A 69 -3.57 8.73 0.83
N GLN A 70 -4.72 8.36 0.26
CA GLN A 70 -5.94 9.16 0.38
C GLN A 70 -6.47 9.16 1.82
N LYS A 71 -6.58 7.99 2.45
CA LYS A 71 -7.03 7.86 3.85
C LYS A 71 -6.05 8.52 4.82
N ASP A 72 -4.75 8.39 4.57
CA ASP A 72 -3.72 9.04 5.36
C ASP A 72 -3.88 10.57 5.34
N ASN A 73 -4.18 11.15 4.19
CA ASN A 73 -4.42 12.59 4.08
C ASN A 73 -5.64 13.06 4.89
N GLU A 74 -6.74 12.30 4.87
CA GLU A 74 -7.93 12.58 5.67
C GLU A 74 -7.61 12.53 7.18
N ILE A 75 -6.90 11.50 7.63
CA ILE A 75 -6.48 11.32 9.03
C ILE A 75 -5.52 12.43 9.46
N MET A 76 -4.58 12.83 8.60
CA MET A 76 -3.61 13.89 8.91
C MET A 76 -4.27 15.24 9.16
N HIS A 77 -5.42 15.51 8.54
CA HIS A 77 -6.18 16.77 8.71
C HIS A 77 -7.26 16.66 9.79
N ALA A 78 -7.47 15.49 10.38
CA ALA A 78 -8.47 15.31 11.44
C ALA A 78 -8.09 16.11 12.72
N LYS A 79 -9.09 16.70 13.38
CA LYS A 79 -8.93 17.38 14.68
C LYS A 79 -8.92 16.36 15.83
N LEU A 80 -7.95 15.44 15.81
CA LEU A 80 -7.79 14.38 16.80
C LEU A 80 -6.38 14.43 17.41
N PRO A 81 -6.18 13.84 18.60
CA PRO A 81 -4.84 13.64 19.18
C PRO A 81 -3.90 12.94 18.20
N ALA A 82 -2.60 13.26 18.27
CA ALA A 82 -1.60 12.65 17.41
C ALA A 82 -1.53 11.13 17.59
N ALA A 83 -1.64 10.66 18.84
CA ALA A 83 -1.70 9.24 19.19
C ALA A 83 -2.87 8.53 18.49
N THR A 84 -4.06 9.12 18.52
CA THR A 84 -5.26 8.57 17.85
C THR A 84 -5.06 8.49 16.33
N ARG A 85 -4.54 9.57 15.73
CA ARG A 85 -4.26 9.60 14.28
C ARG A 85 -3.22 8.56 13.88
N LEU A 86 -2.17 8.40 14.68
CA LEU A 86 -1.13 7.41 14.44
C LEU A 86 -1.71 5.98 14.47
N ARG A 87 -2.57 5.66 15.46
CA ARG A 87 -3.29 4.37 15.50
C ARG A 87 -4.16 4.16 14.25
N GLN A 88 -4.91 5.18 13.85
CA GLN A 88 -5.78 5.10 12.67
C GLN A 88 -4.97 4.83 11.40
N ILE A 89 -3.82 5.50 11.19
CA ILE A 89 -2.93 5.26 10.06
C ILE A 89 -2.40 3.83 10.08
N CYS A 90 -1.91 3.37 11.23
CA CYS A 90 -1.43 1.99 11.36
C CYS A 90 -2.53 0.96 11.06
N THR A 91 -3.75 1.20 11.51
CA THR A 91 -4.92 0.35 11.22
C THR A 91 -5.24 0.33 9.72
N VAL A 92 -5.27 1.49 9.07
CA VAL A 92 -5.56 1.61 7.62
C VAL A 92 -4.49 0.91 6.79
N VAL A 93 -3.22 1.11 7.13
CA VAL A 93 -2.10 0.45 6.43
C VAL A 93 -2.20 -1.05 6.59
N THR A 94 -2.36 -1.54 7.84
CA THR A 94 -2.49 -2.99 8.11
C THR A 94 -3.67 -3.60 7.37
N ALA A 95 -4.86 -3.01 7.46
CA ALA A 95 -6.04 -3.48 6.75
C ALA A 95 -5.78 -3.55 5.23
N THR A 96 -5.16 -2.51 4.65
CA THR A 96 -4.87 -2.49 3.20
C THR A 96 -3.89 -3.59 2.81
N LEU A 97 -2.89 -3.90 3.63
CA LEU A 97 -1.97 -5.01 3.38
C LEU A 97 -2.72 -6.35 3.35
N PHE A 98 -3.57 -6.61 4.33
CA PHE A 98 -4.30 -7.86 4.44
C PHE A 98 -5.41 -8.02 3.39
N ASP A 99 -6.13 -6.96 3.06
CA ASP A 99 -7.16 -6.94 2.01
C ASP A 99 -6.57 -7.21 0.60
N ASN A 100 -5.28 -6.96 0.41
CA ASN A 100 -4.60 -7.12 -0.88
C ASN A 100 -3.45 -8.15 -0.80
N ARG A 101 -3.49 -9.08 0.15
CA ARG A 101 -2.40 -10.03 0.42
C ARG A 101 -1.89 -10.77 -0.82
N ASP A 102 -2.81 -11.34 -1.62
CA ASP A 102 -2.44 -12.12 -2.81
C ASP A 102 -1.72 -11.24 -3.86
N PHE A 103 -2.17 -10.00 -4.00
CA PHE A 103 -1.53 -9.03 -4.88
C PHE A 103 -0.17 -8.57 -4.34
N LEU A 104 -0.02 -8.44 -3.02
CA LEU A 104 1.27 -8.11 -2.39
C LEU A 104 2.31 -9.21 -2.57
N CYS A 105 1.94 -10.48 -2.43
CA CYS A 105 2.83 -11.61 -2.72
C CYS A 105 3.39 -11.51 -4.14
N MET A 106 2.52 -11.25 -5.11
CA MET A 106 2.91 -11.06 -6.50
C MET A 106 3.77 -9.81 -6.73
N ILE A 107 3.54 -8.71 -5.97
CA ILE A 107 4.41 -7.51 -6.02
C ILE A 107 5.81 -7.85 -5.52
N ILE A 108 5.95 -8.63 -4.45
CA ILE A 108 7.25 -9.05 -3.91
C ILE A 108 8.02 -9.85 -4.97
N ASP A 109 7.37 -10.84 -5.58
CA ASP A 109 7.97 -11.65 -6.66
C ASP A 109 8.41 -10.78 -7.84
N TYR A 110 7.57 -9.83 -8.23
CA TYR A 110 7.88 -8.90 -9.30
C TYR A 110 9.08 -8.01 -8.96
N VAL A 111 9.11 -7.42 -7.76
CA VAL A 111 10.19 -6.54 -7.29
C VAL A 111 11.51 -7.31 -7.22
N MET A 112 11.50 -8.54 -6.68
CA MET A 112 12.67 -9.40 -6.61
C MET A 112 13.19 -9.77 -7.99
N ALA A 113 12.30 -10.07 -8.93
CA ALA A 113 12.68 -10.35 -10.33
C ALA A 113 13.25 -9.11 -11.03
N MET A 114 12.66 -7.93 -10.80
CA MET A 114 13.07 -6.67 -11.44
C MET A 114 14.30 -6.03 -10.80
N ARG A 115 14.61 -6.31 -9.53
CA ARG A 115 15.85 -5.86 -8.88
C ARG A 115 17.10 -6.32 -9.65
N ARG A 116 17.03 -7.51 -10.24
CA ARG A 116 18.10 -8.05 -11.09
C ARG A 116 18.22 -7.35 -12.45
N ALA A 117 17.14 -6.69 -12.89
CA ALA A 117 17.04 -6.06 -14.21
C ALA A 117 17.16 -4.51 -14.19
N ASN A 118 17.51 -3.92 -13.03
CA ASN A 118 17.77 -2.47 -12.84
C ASN A 118 16.60 -1.54 -13.27
N HIS A 119 15.36 -1.85 -12.90
CA HIS A 119 14.16 -1.11 -13.31
C HIS A 119 13.59 -0.15 -12.25
N ASP A 120 12.98 0.98 -12.71
CA ASP A 120 12.42 2.09 -11.92
C ASP A 120 11.30 1.73 -10.92
N MET A 121 10.71 0.52 -10.98
CA MET A 121 9.60 0.14 -10.12
C MET A 121 10.01 0.06 -8.64
N ALA A 122 11.19 -0.48 -8.34
CA ALA A 122 11.70 -0.51 -6.97
C ALA A 122 11.81 0.91 -6.38
N ARG A 123 12.24 1.89 -7.20
CA ARG A 123 12.31 3.30 -6.81
C ARG A 123 10.92 3.87 -6.49
N ARG A 124 9.90 3.55 -7.29
CA ARG A 124 8.53 4.00 -7.05
C ARG A 124 7.93 3.43 -5.77
N ILE A 125 8.10 2.13 -5.55
CA ILE A 125 7.67 1.49 -4.30
C ILE A 125 8.38 2.15 -3.10
N MET A 126 9.69 2.42 -3.22
CA MET A 126 10.46 3.11 -2.19
C MET A 126 9.94 4.54 -1.90
N GLN A 127 9.42 5.27 -2.89
CA GLN A 127 8.80 6.58 -2.67
C GLN A 127 7.57 6.50 -1.74
N TYR A 128 6.79 5.43 -1.80
CA TYR A 128 5.66 5.21 -0.89
C TYR A 128 6.11 4.86 0.52
N THR A 129 7.15 4.02 0.63
CA THR A 129 7.82 3.74 1.90
C THR A 129 8.25 5.03 2.60
N ILE A 130 8.93 5.93 1.86
CA ILE A 130 9.35 7.25 2.35
C ILE A 130 8.14 8.09 2.78
N GLY A 131 7.06 8.06 2.00
CA GLY A 131 5.82 8.78 2.30
C GLY A 131 5.20 8.34 3.63
N LEU A 132 5.03 7.04 3.84
CA LEU A 132 4.47 6.48 5.07
C LEU A 132 5.37 6.75 6.29
N LYS A 133 6.69 6.54 6.16
CA LYS A 133 7.65 6.88 7.24
C LYS A 133 7.56 8.36 7.62
N ARG A 134 7.44 9.27 6.65
CA ARG A 134 7.27 10.70 6.91
C ARG A 134 6.00 11.00 7.70
N ILE A 135 4.89 10.35 7.37
CA ILE A 135 3.61 10.54 8.06
C ILE A 135 3.73 10.06 9.52
N ILE A 136 4.26 8.87 9.76
CA ILE A 136 4.49 8.32 11.09
C ILE A 136 5.38 9.27 11.90
N HIS A 137 6.52 9.67 11.36
CA HIS A 137 7.45 10.59 12.01
C HIS A 137 6.78 11.93 12.35
N THR A 138 6.03 12.52 11.42
CA THR A 138 5.32 13.78 11.65
C THR A 138 4.34 13.68 12.82
N LEU A 139 3.61 12.57 12.94
CA LEU A 139 2.67 12.36 14.04
C LEU A 139 3.38 12.10 15.37
N LEU A 140 4.51 11.38 15.38
CA LEU A 140 5.33 11.20 16.59
C LEU A 140 5.86 12.54 17.07
N VAL A 141 6.46 13.35 16.20
CA VAL A 141 6.96 14.70 16.55
C VAL A 141 5.82 15.60 17.06
N LEU A 142 4.65 15.53 16.42
CA LEU A 142 3.50 16.31 16.84
C LEU A 142 2.99 15.88 18.23
N GLY A 143 2.95 14.58 18.52
CA GLY A 143 2.54 14.03 19.81
C GLY A 143 3.49 14.44 20.92
N VAL A 144 4.81 14.40 20.69
CA VAL A 144 5.82 14.92 21.64
C VAL A 144 5.58 16.41 21.91
N ARG A 145 5.43 17.23 20.85
CA ARG A 145 5.20 18.68 20.99
C ARG A 145 3.90 19.03 21.72
N ARG A 146 2.90 18.17 21.67
CA ARG A 146 1.61 18.35 22.36
C ARG A 146 1.57 17.74 23.75
N GLY A 147 2.65 17.10 24.18
CA GLY A 147 2.73 16.42 25.47
C GLY A 147 1.90 15.13 25.53
N GLU A 148 1.48 14.58 24.38
CA GLU A 148 0.78 13.29 24.28
C GLU A 148 1.76 12.10 24.45
N PHE A 149 3.03 12.30 24.09
CA PHE A 149 4.12 11.34 24.20
C PHE A 149 5.24 11.88 25.12
N TRP A 150 6.12 11.00 25.57
CA TRP A 150 7.29 11.35 26.35
C TRP A 150 8.23 12.29 25.59
N GLU A 151 8.89 13.24 26.27
CA GLU A 151 9.68 14.30 25.64
C GLU A 151 11.02 13.83 25.09
N ASP A 152 11.58 12.77 25.69
CA ASP A 152 12.86 12.17 25.37
C ASP A 152 12.78 11.09 24.29
N LEU A 153 11.62 10.93 23.64
CA LEU A 153 11.43 9.93 22.59
C LEU A 153 12.32 10.19 21.37
N ASN A 154 13.07 9.19 20.97
CA ASN A 154 13.73 9.19 19.67
C ASN A 154 12.70 8.87 18.57
N THR A 155 12.10 9.93 18.00
CA THR A 155 11.03 9.81 17.00
C THR A 155 11.49 9.18 15.70
N GLU A 156 12.77 9.25 15.33
CA GLU A 156 13.33 8.60 14.15
C GLU A 156 13.38 7.08 14.35
N VAL A 157 13.96 6.62 15.45
CA VAL A 157 14.03 5.20 15.81
C VAL A 157 12.62 4.60 15.93
N LEU A 158 11.69 5.30 16.58
CA LEU A 158 10.30 4.84 16.70
C LEU A 158 9.59 4.76 15.36
N THR A 159 9.88 5.69 14.44
CA THR A 159 9.37 5.62 13.07
C THR A 159 9.81 4.32 12.40
N ASP A 160 11.08 3.97 12.54
CA ASP A 160 11.62 2.74 11.94
C ASP A 160 11.06 1.49 12.62
N ILE A 161 10.90 1.48 13.93
CA ILE A 161 10.28 0.37 14.68
C ILE A 161 8.83 0.14 14.25
N LEU A 162 8.01 1.20 14.16
CA LEU A 162 6.62 1.10 13.71
C LEU A 162 6.54 0.66 12.25
N TYR A 163 7.40 1.22 11.40
CA TYR A 163 7.42 0.84 9.99
C TYR A 163 7.84 -0.61 9.79
N ALA A 164 8.78 -1.13 10.58
CA ALA A 164 9.23 -2.52 10.53
C ALA A 164 8.10 -3.53 10.82
N GLN A 165 7.02 -3.13 11.53
CA GLN A 165 5.86 -4.01 11.72
C GLN A 165 5.15 -4.28 10.39
N PHE A 166 5.07 -3.28 9.51
CA PHE A 166 4.49 -3.46 8.18
C PHE A 166 5.40 -4.27 7.26
N GLU A 167 6.71 -4.04 7.30
CA GLU A 167 7.68 -4.83 6.54
C GLU A 167 7.63 -6.31 6.95
N SER A 168 7.58 -6.58 8.26
CA SER A 168 7.42 -7.93 8.79
C SER A 168 6.09 -8.56 8.34
N ALA A 169 4.98 -7.81 8.38
CA ALA A 169 3.69 -8.30 7.92
C ALA A 169 3.72 -8.66 6.42
N VAL A 170 4.28 -7.78 5.58
CA VAL A 170 4.42 -8.01 4.14
C VAL A 170 5.27 -9.25 3.85
N LEU A 171 6.41 -9.40 4.56
CA LEU A 171 7.28 -10.56 4.39
C LEU A 171 6.59 -11.86 4.81
N ARG A 172 5.91 -11.87 5.96
CA ARG A 172 5.16 -13.05 6.44
C ARG A 172 3.99 -13.40 5.54
N LEU A 173 3.26 -12.41 5.01
CA LEU A 173 2.21 -12.64 4.03
C LEU A 173 2.76 -13.30 2.75
N GLY A 174 3.93 -12.84 2.28
CA GLY A 174 4.52 -13.30 1.03
C GLY A 174 5.28 -14.62 1.12
N VAL A 175 5.84 -14.97 2.29
CA VAL A 175 6.72 -16.13 2.43
C VAL A 175 6.01 -17.30 3.11
N SER A 176 5.39 -17.07 4.27
CA SER A 176 4.80 -18.16 5.07
C SER A 176 3.27 -18.22 4.99
N GLY A 177 2.63 -17.14 4.56
CA GLY A 177 1.18 -17.03 4.52
C GLY A 177 0.49 -17.01 5.91
N ASP A 178 1.27 -17.00 6.99
CA ASP A 178 0.83 -17.14 8.38
C ASP A 178 0.63 -15.80 9.12
N ALA A 179 0.72 -14.69 8.42
CA ALA A 179 0.50 -13.39 9.04
C ALA A 179 -0.97 -13.23 9.50
N VAL A 180 -1.14 -12.75 10.72
CA VAL A 180 -2.45 -12.45 11.32
C VAL A 180 -2.56 -10.94 11.52
N GLN A 181 -3.64 -10.35 11.03
CA GLN A 181 -3.85 -8.90 11.09
C GLN A 181 -3.88 -8.38 12.53
N ALA A 182 -4.56 -9.10 13.44
CA ALA A 182 -4.65 -8.74 14.85
C ALA A 182 -3.28 -8.68 15.50
N ASP A 183 -2.39 -9.65 15.23
CA ASP A 183 -1.04 -9.68 15.80
C ASP A 183 -0.20 -8.46 15.41
N VAL A 184 -0.40 -7.94 14.20
CA VAL A 184 0.31 -6.73 13.75
C VAL A 184 -0.20 -5.51 14.51
N LEU A 185 -1.52 -5.39 14.67
CA LEU A 185 -2.15 -4.29 15.39
C LEU A 185 -1.83 -4.34 16.88
N ASP A 186 -1.81 -5.52 17.49
CA ASP A 186 -1.46 -5.71 18.90
C ASP A 186 -0.01 -5.27 19.19
N ARG A 187 0.94 -5.65 18.32
CA ARG A 187 2.33 -5.18 18.45
C ARG A 187 2.46 -3.67 18.35
N ILE A 188 1.76 -3.07 17.38
CA ILE A 188 1.72 -1.62 17.23
C ILE A 188 1.09 -0.95 18.46
N ASP A 189 0.00 -1.49 18.99
CA ASP A 189 -0.66 -0.95 20.17
C ASP A 189 0.21 -1.04 21.44
N VAL A 190 0.96 -2.12 21.61
CA VAL A 190 1.96 -2.24 22.70
C VAL A 190 3.01 -1.15 22.59
N ILE A 191 3.54 -0.89 21.37
CA ILE A 191 4.53 0.18 21.16
C ILE A 191 3.90 1.55 21.51
N LEU A 192 2.70 1.84 21.01
CA LEU A 192 2.04 3.13 21.23
C LEU A 192 1.69 3.35 22.70
N LYS A 193 1.17 2.34 23.40
CA LYS A 193 0.91 2.43 24.84
C LYS A 193 2.18 2.68 25.67
N GLY A 194 3.33 2.16 25.22
CA GLY A 194 4.62 2.37 25.87
C GLY A 194 5.14 3.81 25.78
N ILE A 195 4.70 4.58 24.81
CA ILE A 195 5.16 5.96 24.56
C ILE A 195 4.16 7.04 24.96
N GLU A 196 2.89 6.68 25.22
CA GLU A 196 1.84 7.64 25.62
C GLU A 196 2.03 8.07 27.08
N LYS A 197 1.92 9.38 27.32
CA LYS A 197 1.74 9.92 28.67
C LYS A 197 0.31 9.63 29.14
N LYS A 198 0.18 9.13 30.37
CA LYS A 198 -1.13 8.94 31.03
C LYS A 198 -1.68 10.27 31.54
#